data_88f61adbae50cd44a4f972af6d1f6e92
#
_entry.id   88f61adbae50cd44a4f972af6d1f6e92
#
_cell.length_a   1.000
_cell.length_b   1.000
_cell.length_c   1.000
_cell.angle_alpha   90.00
_cell.angle_beta   90.00
_cell.angle_gamma   90.00
#
_symmetry.space_group_name_H-M   'P 1'
#
loop_
_entity.id
_entity.type
_entity.pdbx_description
1 polymer ?
#
loop_
_entity_poly.entity_id
_entity_poly.type
_entity_poly.pdbx_seq_one_letter_code
_entity_poly.pdbx_strand_id
1 'polypeptide(L)'
;LIYSISVVLFPKYNLTYSQVNAQEYKRYVGGTVENTLFVILPFSALFSAFAVPIIHVLFESGNFNTVSTQMTSSVFAMYALGMAGFCVLDLINKAYYTMHKTLTPLLINAVVLALNIALNLVFRSGQSCGLIARTTAVSLTVGGVIALVCFFRDTRGSLRTGKLLKNLAAAVLTGAAMWGCETLLYRPELSKLLTLLEFCALGLVGIGLYAGICWLLREREALQTIVQKFRKRA
;
A
#
# COMPACT_ATOMS: atom_id res chain seq x y z
N LEU A 1 4.83 -4.60 7.85
CA LEU A 1 5.35 -4.82 6.50
C LEU A 1 6.02 -3.57 5.92
N ILE A 2 5.32 -2.43 5.80
CA ILE A 2 5.87 -1.18 5.24
C ILE A 2 7.08 -0.71 6.04
N TYR A 3 6.94 -0.62 7.37
CA TYR A 3 8.02 -0.20 8.25
C TYR A 3 9.27 -1.08 8.12
N SER A 4 9.11 -2.40 8.05
CA SER A 4 10.22 -3.35 7.88
C SER A 4 10.96 -3.14 6.55
N ILE A 5 10.22 -2.96 5.45
CA ILE A 5 10.81 -2.66 4.14
C ILE A 5 11.59 -1.35 4.20
N SER A 6 11.02 -0.34 4.80
CA SER A 6 11.55 1.01 4.88
C SER A 6 12.82 1.08 5.73
N VAL A 7 12.88 0.37 6.85
CA VAL A 7 14.08 0.27 7.71
C VAL A 7 15.25 -0.40 6.97
N VAL A 8 14.98 -1.44 6.18
CA VAL A 8 16.02 -2.12 5.37
C VAL A 8 16.50 -1.25 4.21
N LEU A 9 15.65 -0.39 3.66
CA LEU A 9 16.00 0.47 2.53
C LEU A 9 16.76 1.73 2.95
N PHE A 10 16.57 2.25 4.15
CA PHE A 10 17.20 3.48 4.60
C PHE A 10 18.75 3.44 4.59
N PRO A 11 19.43 2.40 5.12
CA PRO A 11 20.87 2.28 4.98
C PRO A 11 21.35 2.22 3.52
N LYS A 12 20.56 1.57 2.63
CA LYS A 12 20.87 1.51 1.21
C LYS A 12 20.75 2.88 0.55
N TYR A 13 19.80 3.71 0.95
CA TYR A 13 19.68 5.08 0.50
C TYR A 13 20.94 5.89 0.86
N ASN A 14 21.41 5.77 2.12
CA ASN A 14 22.62 6.47 2.58
C ASN A 14 23.87 6.04 1.79
N LEU A 15 24.08 4.73 1.60
CA LEU A 15 25.19 4.21 0.82
C LEU A 15 25.13 4.68 -0.65
N THR A 16 23.97 4.62 -1.27
CA THR A 16 23.81 5.05 -2.67
C THR A 16 24.04 6.56 -2.82
N TYR A 17 23.51 7.37 -1.90
CA TYR A 17 23.68 8.82 -1.95
C TYR A 17 25.14 9.26 -1.83
N SER A 18 25.96 8.53 -1.07
CA SER A 18 27.41 8.82 -0.95
C SER A 18 28.24 8.42 -2.18
N GLN A 19 27.70 7.56 -3.06
CA GLN A 19 28.44 6.96 -4.17
C GLN A 19 28.08 7.53 -5.55
N VAL A 20 26.91 8.16 -5.69
CA VAL A 20 26.38 8.61 -6.99
C VAL A 20 25.98 10.09 -6.96
N ASN A 21 25.81 10.68 -8.15
CA ASN A 21 25.31 12.03 -8.26
C ASN A 21 23.80 12.12 -7.90
N ALA A 22 23.30 13.35 -7.65
CA ALA A 22 21.94 13.59 -7.21
C ALA A 22 20.87 13.06 -8.21
N GLN A 23 21.15 13.04 -9.51
CA GLN A 23 20.23 12.56 -10.52
C GLN A 23 20.14 11.02 -10.53
N GLU A 24 21.25 10.35 -10.41
CA GLU A 24 21.30 8.88 -10.29
C GLU A 24 20.66 8.42 -8.98
N TYR A 25 20.90 9.15 -7.88
CA TYR A 25 20.25 8.87 -6.60
C TYR A 25 18.72 8.94 -6.72
N LYS A 26 18.18 10.01 -7.33
CA LYS A 26 16.74 10.13 -7.56
C LYS A 26 16.18 9.00 -8.44
N ARG A 27 16.95 8.57 -9.47
CA ARG A 27 16.56 7.41 -10.29
C ARG A 27 16.53 6.12 -9.47
N TYR A 28 17.49 5.92 -8.59
CA TYR A 28 17.52 4.77 -7.67
C TYR A 28 16.31 4.78 -6.72
N VAL A 29 15.99 5.93 -6.11
CA VAL A 29 14.80 6.10 -5.27
C VAL A 29 13.53 5.81 -6.05
N GLY A 30 13.42 6.31 -7.29
CA GLY A 30 12.28 6.05 -8.18
C GLY A 30 12.06 4.56 -8.43
N GLY A 31 13.10 3.84 -8.82
CA GLY A 31 13.04 2.39 -8.99
C GLY A 31 12.68 1.63 -7.69
N THR A 32 13.16 2.13 -6.56
CA THR A 32 12.81 1.53 -5.25
C THR A 32 11.33 1.74 -4.92
N VAL A 33 10.79 2.92 -5.15
CA VAL A 33 9.36 3.23 -4.96
C VAL A 33 8.51 2.34 -5.88
N GLU A 34 8.86 2.24 -7.17
CA GLU A 34 8.15 1.39 -8.14
C GLU A 34 8.12 -0.08 -7.70
N ASN A 35 9.28 -0.64 -7.30
CA ASN A 35 9.37 -2.03 -6.87
C ASN A 35 8.64 -2.29 -5.54
N THR A 36 8.66 -1.33 -4.63
CA THR A 36 7.95 -1.47 -3.35
C THR A 36 6.44 -1.38 -3.56
N LEU A 37 5.97 -0.46 -4.39
CA LEU A 37 4.56 -0.36 -4.75
C LEU A 37 4.05 -1.60 -5.48
N PHE A 38 4.88 -2.21 -6.35
CA PHE A 38 4.53 -3.47 -6.99
C PHE A 38 4.17 -4.57 -5.99
N VAL A 39 4.84 -4.60 -4.84
CA VAL A 39 4.55 -5.56 -3.76
C VAL A 39 3.38 -5.09 -2.88
N ILE A 40 3.35 -3.81 -2.49
CA ILE A 40 2.37 -3.29 -1.54
C ILE A 40 0.96 -3.22 -2.13
N LEU A 41 0.81 -2.89 -3.41
CA LEU A 41 -0.49 -2.72 -4.06
C LEU A 41 -1.37 -3.97 -4.02
N PRO A 42 -0.90 -5.18 -4.36
CA PRO A 42 -1.73 -6.38 -4.23
C PRO A 42 -2.11 -6.68 -2.78
N PHE A 43 -1.19 -6.50 -1.81
CA PHE A 43 -1.54 -6.67 -0.39
C PHE A 43 -2.58 -5.66 0.07
N SER A 44 -2.45 -4.40 -0.33
CA SER A 44 -3.43 -3.36 -0.05
C SER A 44 -4.82 -3.73 -0.59
N ALA A 45 -4.89 -4.20 -1.82
CA ALA A 45 -6.13 -4.63 -2.46
C ALA A 45 -6.75 -5.85 -1.77
N LEU A 46 -5.95 -6.89 -1.48
CA LEU A 46 -6.41 -8.12 -0.83
C LEU A 46 -6.85 -7.88 0.62
N PHE A 47 -6.10 -7.10 1.39
CA PHE A 47 -6.49 -6.79 2.78
C PHE A 47 -7.76 -5.95 2.83
N SER A 48 -7.97 -5.06 1.86
CA SER A 48 -9.22 -4.32 1.76
C SER A 48 -10.38 -5.21 1.34
N ALA A 49 -10.18 -6.10 0.36
CA ALA A 49 -11.21 -7.02 -0.11
C ALA A 49 -11.62 -8.04 0.97
N PHE A 50 -10.66 -8.58 1.70
CA PHE A 50 -10.89 -9.60 2.73
C PHE A 50 -10.99 -9.04 4.15
N ALA A 51 -11.33 -7.77 4.30
CA ALA A 51 -11.37 -7.12 5.61
C ALA A 51 -12.34 -7.80 6.59
N VAL A 52 -13.53 -8.18 6.13
CA VAL A 52 -14.56 -8.82 6.97
C VAL A 52 -14.10 -10.19 7.44
N PRO A 53 -13.73 -11.15 6.57
CA PRO A 53 -13.29 -12.46 7.01
C PRO A 53 -12.02 -12.44 7.87
N ILE A 54 -11.09 -11.51 7.59
CA ILE A 54 -9.88 -11.35 8.42
C ILE A 54 -10.25 -10.96 9.85
N ILE A 55 -11.10 -9.95 10.03
CA ILE A 55 -11.50 -9.48 11.36
C ILE A 55 -12.38 -10.52 12.06
N HIS A 56 -13.27 -11.19 11.34
CA HIS A 56 -14.08 -12.28 11.86
C HIS A 56 -13.21 -13.40 12.46
N VAL A 57 -12.25 -13.91 11.70
CA VAL A 57 -11.39 -15.02 12.14
C VAL A 57 -10.53 -14.62 13.33
N LEU A 58 -9.96 -13.41 13.33
CA LEU A 58 -8.99 -12.99 14.33
C LEU A 58 -9.63 -12.52 15.64
N PHE A 59 -10.76 -11.84 15.58
CA PHE A 59 -11.28 -11.10 16.73
C PHE A 59 -12.70 -11.52 17.17
N GLU A 60 -13.54 -12.06 16.30
CA GLU A 60 -14.91 -12.37 16.65
C GLU A 60 -15.00 -13.52 17.63
N SER A 61 -15.08 -13.20 18.93
CA SER A 61 -15.25 -14.16 20.03
C SER A 61 -15.77 -13.46 21.29
N GLY A 62 -16.53 -14.18 22.11
CA GLY A 62 -17.06 -13.66 23.37
C GLY A 62 -17.89 -12.37 23.16
N ASN A 63 -17.46 -11.28 23.76
CA ASN A 63 -18.15 -10.00 23.67
C ASN A 63 -17.95 -9.24 22.32
N PHE A 64 -17.01 -9.69 21.49
CA PHE A 64 -16.78 -9.12 20.16
C PHE A 64 -17.72 -9.81 19.16
N ASN A 65 -18.84 -9.17 18.88
CA ASN A 65 -19.92 -9.68 18.04
C ASN A 65 -19.81 -9.24 16.58
N THR A 66 -20.75 -9.69 15.74
CA THR A 66 -20.82 -9.38 14.31
C THR A 66 -20.88 -7.86 14.02
N VAL A 67 -21.54 -7.06 14.88
CA VAL A 67 -21.57 -5.60 14.75
C VAL A 67 -20.18 -5.01 14.95
N SER A 68 -19.45 -5.49 15.95
CA SER A 68 -18.05 -5.09 16.19
C SER A 68 -17.14 -5.49 15.03
N THR A 69 -17.37 -6.69 14.46
CA THR A 69 -16.67 -7.17 13.25
C THR A 69 -16.90 -6.23 12.07
N GLN A 70 -18.14 -5.84 11.78
CA GLN A 70 -18.47 -4.93 10.68
C GLN A 70 -17.85 -3.55 10.86
N MET A 71 -17.93 -2.97 12.06
CA MET A 71 -17.32 -1.69 12.37
C MET A 71 -15.80 -1.73 12.18
N THR A 72 -15.14 -2.73 12.76
CA THR A 72 -13.68 -2.87 12.71
C THR A 72 -13.19 -3.17 11.29
N SER A 73 -13.89 -4.04 10.55
CA SER A 73 -13.52 -4.37 9.18
C SER A 73 -13.65 -3.17 8.24
N SER A 74 -14.65 -2.30 8.45
CA SER A 74 -14.78 -1.06 7.66
C SER A 74 -13.58 -0.13 7.85
N VAL A 75 -13.07 0.01 9.07
CA VAL A 75 -11.86 0.77 9.40
C VAL A 75 -10.62 0.12 8.79
N PHE A 76 -10.49 -1.19 8.98
CA PHE A 76 -9.37 -1.97 8.47
C PHE A 76 -9.25 -1.89 6.94
N ALA A 77 -10.38 -2.04 6.22
CA ALA A 77 -10.41 -1.93 4.77
C ALA A 77 -9.91 -0.57 4.26
N MET A 78 -10.31 0.52 4.93
CA MET A 78 -9.88 1.87 4.54
C MET A 78 -8.38 2.10 4.83
N TYR A 79 -7.87 1.65 5.97
CA TYR A 79 -6.43 1.72 6.24
C TYR A 79 -5.62 0.85 5.28
N ALA A 80 -6.14 -0.32 4.89
CA ALA A 80 -5.50 -1.16 3.89
C ALA A 80 -5.35 -0.42 2.55
N LEU A 81 -6.38 0.30 2.08
CA LEU A 81 -6.29 1.14 0.87
C LEU A 81 -5.28 2.28 1.03
N GLY A 82 -5.15 2.86 2.21
CA GLY A 82 -4.18 3.91 2.50
C GLY A 82 -2.72 3.43 2.55
N MET A 83 -2.46 2.13 2.62
CA MET A 83 -1.10 1.56 2.74
C MET A 83 -0.15 2.00 1.63
N ALA A 84 -0.62 2.06 0.38
CA ALA A 84 0.20 2.46 -0.75
C ALA A 84 0.67 3.92 -0.64
N GLY A 85 -0.25 4.82 -0.29
CA GLY A 85 0.06 6.24 -0.07
C GLY A 85 1.04 6.44 1.09
N PHE A 86 0.79 5.79 2.22
CA PHE A 86 1.70 5.81 3.36
C PHE A 86 3.10 5.28 3.02
N CYS A 87 3.17 4.18 2.27
CA CYS A 87 4.44 3.59 1.83
C CYS A 87 5.27 4.58 1.00
N VAL A 88 4.64 5.24 0.03
CA VAL A 88 5.30 6.25 -0.81
C VAL A 88 5.79 7.42 0.04
N LEU A 89 4.93 7.95 0.90
CA LEU A 89 5.27 9.07 1.78
C LEU A 89 6.47 8.75 2.67
N ASP A 90 6.50 7.57 3.29
CA ASP A 90 7.58 7.13 4.17
C ASP A 90 8.92 6.92 3.42
N LEU A 91 8.88 6.30 2.24
CA LEU A 91 10.07 6.09 1.41
C LEU A 91 10.68 7.41 0.93
N ILE A 92 9.85 8.35 0.49
CA ILE A 92 10.31 9.67 0.02
C ILE A 92 10.81 10.52 1.19
N ASN A 93 10.16 10.48 2.36
CA ASN A 93 10.65 11.15 3.56
C ASN A 93 12.07 10.67 3.91
N LYS A 94 12.31 9.36 3.89
CA LYS A 94 13.65 8.79 4.14
C LYS A 94 14.66 9.19 3.08
N ALA A 95 14.26 9.28 1.82
CA ALA A 95 15.12 9.77 0.76
C ALA A 95 15.53 11.23 0.98
N TYR A 96 14.63 12.10 1.44
CA TYR A 96 14.95 13.48 1.82
C TYR A 96 15.88 13.55 3.03
N TYR A 97 15.66 12.72 4.06
CA TYR A 97 16.54 12.69 5.24
C TYR A 97 17.97 12.30 4.86
N THR A 98 18.14 11.34 3.94
CA THR A 98 19.45 10.99 3.38
C THR A 98 20.15 12.17 2.69
N MET A 99 19.37 13.04 2.04
CA MET A 99 19.87 14.26 1.40
C MET A 99 20.09 15.41 2.40
N HIS A 100 19.96 15.19 3.70
CA HIS A 100 19.98 16.20 4.76
C HIS A 100 18.92 17.33 4.60
N LYS A 101 17.85 17.07 3.83
CA LYS A 101 16.74 18.01 3.62
C LYS A 101 15.57 17.64 4.54
N THR A 102 15.59 18.15 5.78
CA THR A 102 14.58 17.82 6.80
C THR A 102 13.33 18.68 6.72
N LEU A 103 13.44 19.91 6.21
CA LEU A 103 12.31 20.86 6.14
C LEU A 103 11.23 20.41 5.13
N THR A 104 11.64 19.84 3.98
CA THR A 104 10.68 19.41 2.96
C THR A 104 9.74 18.30 3.46
N PRO A 105 10.22 17.20 4.05
CA PRO A 105 9.36 16.19 4.66
C PRO A 105 8.49 16.77 5.78
N LEU A 106 9.03 17.67 6.61
CA LEU A 106 8.27 18.31 7.68
C LEU A 106 7.06 19.07 7.13
N LEU A 107 7.26 19.88 6.09
CA LEU A 107 6.18 20.64 5.46
C LEU A 107 5.15 19.73 4.77
N ILE A 108 5.59 18.68 4.07
CA ILE A 108 4.67 17.70 3.45
C ILE A 108 3.83 17.03 4.53
N ASN A 109 4.43 16.55 5.61
CA ASN A 109 3.70 15.89 6.69
C ASN A 109 2.76 16.88 7.43
N ALA A 110 3.13 18.15 7.56
CA ALA A 110 2.25 19.19 8.11
C ALA A 110 1.02 19.41 7.22
N VAL A 111 1.19 19.44 5.90
CA VAL A 111 0.08 19.52 4.94
C VAL A 111 -0.82 18.28 5.03
N VAL A 112 -0.26 17.08 5.12
CA VAL A 112 -1.03 15.83 5.30
C VAL A 112 -1.85 15.88 6.58
N LEU A 113 -1.26 16.34 7.69
CA LEU A 113 -1.95 16.47 8.97
C LEU A 113 -3.07 17.51 8.89
N ALA A 114 -2.80 18.69 8.33
CA ALA A 114 -3.81 19.74 8.15
C ALA A 114 -4.97 19.26 7.27
N LEU A 115 -4.69 18.55 6.17
CA LEU A 115 -5.70 17.96 5.30
C LEU A 115 -6.53 16.92 6.05
N ASN A 116 -5.90 16.06 6.85
CA ASN A 116 -6.60 15.05 7.65
C ASN A 116 -7.56 15.72 8.65
N ILE A 117 -7.08 16.74 9.38
CA ILE A 117 -7.91 17.49 10.33
C ILE A 117 -9.08 18.17 9.59
N ALA A 118 -8.81 18.85 8.47
CA ALA A 118 -9.84 19.54 7.69
C ALA A 118 -10.92 18.55 7.20
N LEU A 119 -10.52 17.42 6.64
CA LEU A 119 -11.46 16.39 6.19
C LEU A 119 -12.29 15.82 7.36
N ASN A 120 -11.67 15.56 8.51
CA ASN A 120 -12.39 15.09 9.69
C ASN A 120 -13.40 16.12 10.21
N LEU A 121 -13.08 17.42 10.15
CA LEU A 121 -14.01 18.48 10.54
C LEU A 121 -15.17 18.62 9.56
N VAL A 122 -14.92 18.54 8.25
CA VAL A 122 -15.95 18.62 7.22
C VAL A 122 -16.94 17.44 7.33
N PHE A 123 -16.43 16.24 7.57
CA PHE A 123 -17.26 15.03 7.65
C PHE A 123 -17.70 14.68 9.08
N ARG A 124 -17.58 15.60 10.03
CA ARG A 124 -17.92 15.40 11.45
C ARG A 124 -19.35 14.92 11.70
N SER A 125 -20.31 15.35 10.87
CA SER A 125 -21.72 14.98 11.01
C SER A 125 -22.04 13.51 10.71
N GLY A 126 -21.13 12.78 10.06
CA GLY A 126 -21.33 11.38 9.66
C GLY A 126 -20.76 10.33 10.60
N GLN A 127 -20.46 10.64 11.84
CA GLN A 127 -19.96 9.86 13.00
C GLN A 127 -19.72 8.33 12.86
N SER A 128 -19.24 7.82 11.73
CA SER A 128 -18.82 6.42 11.63
C SER A 128 -17.29 6.28 11.76
N CYS A 129 -16.83 5.30 12.52
CA CYS A 129 -15.40 5.01 12.66
C CYS A 129 -14.71 4.81 11.29
N GLY A 130 -15.41 4.20 10.33
CA GLY A 130 -14.93 4.03 8.96
C GLY A 130 -14.69 5.35 8.23
N LEU A 131 -15.37 6.43 8.58
CA LEU A 131 -15.21 7.73 7.95
C LEU A 131 -13.86 8.38 8.34
N ILE A 132 -13.47 8.26 9.61
CA ILE A 132 -12.15 8.73 10.10
C ILE A 132 -11.01 7.96 9.39
N ALA A 133 -11.18 6.67 9.18
CA ALA A 133 -10.21 5.86 8.46
C ALA A 133 -10.12 6.25 6.97
N ARG A 134 -11.25 6.60 6.33
CA ARG A 134 -11.28 7.11 4.95
C ARG A 134 -10.53 8.42 4.82
N THR A 135 -10.79 9.39 5.68
CA THR A 135 -10.10 10.69 5.65
C THR A 135 -8.59 10.53 5.84
N THR A 136 -8.17 9.62 6.73
CA THR A 136 -6.76 9.30 6.92
C THR A 136 -6.15 8.64 5.68
N ALA A 137 -6.80 7.66 5.08
CA ALA A 137 -6.34 7.00 3.86
C ALA A 137 -6.19 7.98 2.69
N VAL A 138 -7.17 8.88 2.52
CA VAL A 138 -7.13 9.94 1.50
C VAL A 138 -5.97 10.89 1.76
N SER A 139 -5.81 11.38 3.00
CA SER A 139 -4.74 12.32 3.36
C SER A 139 -3.36 11.73 3.13
N LEU A 140 -3.15 10.47 3.49
CA LEU A 140 -1.89 9.76 3.26
C LEU A 140 -1.61 9.53 1.76
N THR A 141 -2.64 9.22 0.99
CA THR A 141 -2.50 9.03 -0.47
C THR A 141 -2.17 10.34 -1.16
N VAL A 142 -2.87 11.43 -0.82
CA VAL A 142 -2.56 12.77 -1.31
C VAL A 142 -1.15 13.18 -0.90
N GLY A 143 -0.77 12.94 0.35
CA GLY A 143 0.59 13.20 0.86
C GLY A 143 1.66 12.43 0.09
N GLY A 144 1.42 11.16 -0.20
CA GLY A 144 2.31 10.34 -1.03
C GLY A 144 2.48 10.92 -2.45
N VAL A 145 1.39 11.37 -3.08
CA VAL A 145 1.43 12.01 -4.40
C VAL A 145 2.21 13.33 -4.33
N ILE A 146 1.94 14.19 -3.33
CA ILE A 146 2.67 15.45 -3.15
C ILE A 146 4.16 15.17 -2.95
N ALA A 147 4.52 14.19 -2.12
CA ALA A 147 5.90 13.80 -1.88
C ALA A 147 6.60 13.35 -3.17
N LEU A 148 5.94 12.53 -4.01
CA LEU A 148 6.46 12.13 -5.32
C LEU A 148 6.67 13.33 -6.24
N VAL A 149 5.68 14.18 -6.38
CA VAL A 149 5.76 15.37 -7.26
C VAL A 149 6.89 16.28 -6.82
N CYS A 150 6.99 16.58 -5.51
CA CYS A 150 8.05 17.44 -4.97
C CYS A 150 9.44 16.82 -5.16
N PHE A 151 9.58 15.52 -4.97
CA PHE A 151 10.88 14.83 -5.05
C PHE A 151 11.40 14.75 -6.50
N PHE A 152 10.49 14.50 -7.44
CA PHE A 152 10.86 14.25 -8.84
C PHE A 152 10.64 15.46 -9.76
N ARG A 153 10.21 16.63 -9.23
CA ARG A 153 9.95 17.84 -10.00
C ARG A 153 11.09 18.22 -10.95
N ASP A 154 12.33 18.11 -10.48
CA ASP A 154 13.52 18.55 -11.22
C ASP A 154 14.19 17.41 -12.03
N THR A 155 13.58 16.22 -12.08
CA THR A 155 14.19 15.04 -12.69
C THR A 155 13.22 14.36 -13.65
N ARG A 156 13.19 14.82 -14.90
CA ARG A 156 12.38 14.18 -15.96
C ARG A 156 12.89 12.75 -16.20
N GLY A 157 11.95 11.78 -16.23
CA GLY A 157 12.24 10.39 -16.58
C GLY A 157 12.79 9.49 -15.44
N SER A 158 12.81 9.97 -14.20
CA SER A 158 13.21 9.15 -13.04
C SER A 158 12.11 8.23 -12.51
N LEU A 159 10.85 8.52 -12.81
CA LEU A 159 9.67 7.69 -12.53
C LEU A 159 9.04 7.21 -13.84
N ARG A 160 8.81 5.92 -13.93
CA ARG A 160 8.05 5.32 -15.03
C ARG A 160 6.55 5.37 -14.69
N THR A 161 5.92 6.54 -14.84
CA THR A 161 4.50 6.76 -14.50
C THR A 161 3.56 5.75 -15.16
N GLY A 162 3.83 5.35 -16.39
CA GLY A 162 3.07 4.31 -17.07
C GLY A 162 3.11 2.95 -16.36
N LYS A 163 4.24 2.61 -15.73
CA LYS A 163 4.38 1.39 -14.95
C LYS A 163 3.58 1.44 -13.65
N LEU A 164 3.63 2.58 -12.95
CA LEU A 164 2.84 2.78 -11.74
C LEU A 164 1.34 2.71 -12.01
N LEU A 165 0.86 3.32 -13.11
CA LEU A 165 -0.55 3.26 -13.53
C LEU A 165 -0.99 1.83 -13.84
N LYS A 166 -0.18 1.05 -14.54
CA LYS A 166 -0.49 -0.36 -14.86
C LYS A 166 -0.55 -1.22 -13.60
N ASN A 167 0.40 -1.05 -12.68
CA ASN A 167 0.40 -1.77 -11.41
C ASN A 167 -0.82 -1.38 -10.56
N LEU A 168 -1.21 -0.11 -10.55
CA LEU A 168 -2.41 0.37 -9.87
C LEU A 168 -3.68 -0.23 -10.50
N ALA A 169 -3.78 -0.22 -11.83
CA ALA A 169 -4.91 -0.83 -12.54
C ALA A 169 -5.00 -2.34 -12.26
N ALA A 170 -3.87 -3.05 -12.27
CA ALA A 170 -3.82 -4.46 -11.93
C ALA A 170 -4.28 -4.72 -10.49
N ALA A 171 -3.87 -3.89 -9.53
CA ALA A 171 -4.28 -4.01 -8.13
C ALA A 171 -5.77 -3.74 -7.95
N VAL A 172 -6.32 -2.73 -8.62
CA VAL A 172 -7.76 -2.40 -8.58
C VAL A 172 -8.58 -3.55 -9.17
N LEU A 173 -8.18 -4.09 -10.32
CA LEU A 173 -8.87 -5.22 -10.95
C LEU A 173 -8.82 -6.48 -10.07
N THR A 174 -7.65 -6.77 -9.49
CA THR A 174 -7.50 -7.89 -8.57
C THR A 174 -8.36 -7.70 -7.31
N GLY A 175 -8.34 -6.51 -6.71
CA GLY A 175 -9.14 -6.18 -5.54
C GLY A 175 -10.63 -6.30 -5.81
N ALA A 176 -11.12 -5.80 -6.94
CA ALA A 176 -12.51 -5.90 -7.34
C ALA A 176 -12.94 -7.37 -7.58
N ALA A 177 -12.09 -8.17 -8.24
CA ALA A 177 -12.36 -9.59 -8.44
C ALA A 177 -12.40 -10.35 -7.12
N MET A 178 -11.46 -10.09 -6.21
CA MET A 178 -11.42 -10.75 -4.91
C MET A 178 -12.55 -10.30 -3.97
N TRP A 179 -12.95 -9.05 -4.02
CA TRP A 179 -14.13 -8.56 -3.32
C TRP A 179 -15.41 -9.24 -3.83
N GLY A 180 -15.54 -9.41 -5.15
CA GLY A 180 -16.63 -10.18 -5.75
C GLY A 180 -16.63 -11.66 -5.30
N CYS A 181 -15.45 -12.29 -5.24
CA CYS A 181 -15.31 -13.64 -4.70
C CYS A 181 -15.70 -13.71 -3.21
N GLU A 182 -15.27 -12.72 -2.41
CA GLU A 182 -15.63 -12.65 -1.00
C GLU A 182 -17.15 -12.57 -0.81
N THR A 183 -17.83 -11.68 -1.52
CA THR A 183 -19.29 -11.53 -1.40
C THR A 183 -20.08 -12.78 -1.81
N LEU A 184 -19.53 -13.62 -2.68
CA LEU A 184 -20.16 -14.86 -3.15
C LEU A 184 -19.84 -16.08 -2.28
N LEU A 185 -18.63 -16.14 -1.74
CA LEU A 185 -18.12 -17.33 -1.04
C LEU A 185 -18.19 -17.19 0.49
N TYR A 186 -18.12 -15.96 1.03
CA TYR A 186 -18.09 -15.78 2.47
C TYR A 186 -19.36 -16.29 3.15
N ARG A 187 -19.19 -17.27 4.02
CA ARG A 187 -20.24 -17.89 4.85
C ARG A 187 -19.89 -17.75 6.32
N PRO A 188 -20.57 -16.89 7.09
CA PRO A 188 -20.27 -16.67 8.49
C PRO A 188 -20.51 -17.90 9.39
N GLU A 189 -21.23 -18.89 8.87
CA GLU A 189 -21.55 -20.14 9.59
C GLU A 189 -20.39 -21.18 9.58
N LEU A 190 -19.37 -20.96 8.73
CA LEU A 190 -18.21 -21.85 8.65
C LEU A 190 -17.32 -21.73 9.90
N SER A 191 -16.65 -22.82 10.26
CA SER A 191 -15.67 -22.77 11.34
C SER A 191 -14.55 -21.79 10.97
N LYS A 192 -14.02 -21.06 11.96
CA LYS A 192 -12.95 -20.06 11.76
C LYS A 192 -11.73 -20.63 11.01
N LEU A 193 -11.41 -21.92 11.27
CA LEU A 193 -10.29 -22.59 10.61
C LEU A 193 -10.54 -22.78 9.11
N LEU A 194 -11.75 -23.18 8.73
CA LEU A 194 -12.14 -23.35 7.32
C LEU A 194 -12.17 -22.00 6.61
N THR A 195 -12.74 -20.97 7.23
CA THR A 195 -12.72 -19.60 6.71
C THR A 195 -11.28 -19.12 6.50
N LEU A 196 -10.38 -19.35 7.44
CA LEU A 196 -8.97 -18.98 7.31
C LEU A 196 -8.32 -19.67 6.11
N LEU A 197 -8.50 -20.99 5.97
CA LEU A 197 -7.93 -21.77 4.86
C LEU A 197 -8.48 -21.31 3.50
N GLU A 198 -9.78 -21.07 3.41
CA GLU A 198 -10.43 -20.56 2.20
C GLU A 198 -9.86 -19.20 1.78
N PHE A 199 -9.76 -18.25 2.70
CA PHE A 199 -9.23 -16.92 2.38
C PHE A 199 -7.72 -16.90 2.19
N CYS A 200 -6.95 -17.78 2.79
CA CYS A 200 -5.54 -17.99 2.45
C CYS A 200 -5.39 -18.49 1.01
N ALA A 201 -6.20 -19.48 0.61
CA ALA A 201 -6.18 -20.00 -0.75
C ALA A 201 -6.59 -18.92 -1.77
N LEU A 202 -7.67 -18.18 -1.50
CA LEU A 202 -8.11 -17.05 -2.34
C LEU A 202 -7.05 -15.94 -2.40
N GLY A 203 -6.35 -15.66 -1.31
CA GLY A 203 -5.24 -14.71 -1.27
C GLY A 203 -4.10 -15.12 -2.21
N LEU A 204 -3.73 -16.40 -2.24
CA LEU A 204 -2.73 -16.93 -3.17
C LEU A 204 -3.20 -16.83 -4.63
N VAL A 205 -4.47 -17.14 -4.90
CA VAL A 205 -5.09 -16.95 -6.21
C VAL A 205 -5.07 -15.47 -6.61
N GLY A 206 -5.39 -14.56 -5.69
CA GLY A 206 -5.36 -13.12 -5.91
C GLY A 206 -3.95 -12.60 -6.26
N ILE A 207 -2.91 -13.08 -5.57
CA ILE A 207 -1.51 -12.75 -5.89
C ILE A 207 -1.15 -13.29 -7.29
N GLY A 208 -1.57 -14.52 -7.61
CA GLY A 208 -1.37 -15.12 -8.94
C GLY A 208 -2.07 -14.34 -10.03
N LEU A 209 -3.29 -13.91 -9.80
CA LEU A 209 -4.08 -13.08 -10.72
C LEU A 209 -3.43 -11.71 -10.95
N TYR A 210 -2.97 -11.05 -9.89
CA TYR A 210 -2.20 -9.81 -10.00
C TYR A 210 -0.94 -9.98 -10.84
N ALA A 211 -0.15 -11.03 -10.57
CA ALA A 211 1.05 -11.33 -11.34
C ALA A 211 0.74 -11.63 -12.80
N GLY A 212 -0.36 -12.35 -13.08
CA GLY A 212 -0.86 -12.65 -14.42
C GLY A 212 -1.27 -11.38 -15.18
N ILE A 213 -2.02 -10.47 -14.55
CA ILE A 213 -2.41 -9.17 -15.15
C ILE A 213 -1.15 -8.33 -15.44
N CYS A 214 -0.20 -8.26 -14.51
CA CYS A 214 1.05 -7.53 -14.71
C CYS A 214 1.87 -8.14 -15.86
N TRP A 215 1.88 -9.46 -15.99
CA TRP A 215 2.53 -10.15 -17.13
C TRP A 215 1.86 -9.83 -18.46
N LEU A 216 0.53 -9.80 -18.50
CA LEU A 216 -0.26 -9.44 -19.68
C LEU A 216 0.00 -7.99 -20.13
N LEU A 217 0.15 -7.09 -19.14
CA LEU A 217 0.48 -5.67 -19.36
C LEU A 217 1.95 -5.43 -19.74
N ARG A 218 2.72 -6.52 -20.01
CA ARG A 218 4.16 -6.50 -20.36
C ARG A 218 5.11 -5.91 -19.32
N GLU A 219 4.77 -6.01 -18.03
CA GLU A 219 5.66 -5.61 -16.92
C GLU A 219 6.64 -6.72 -16.53
N ARG A 220 7.37 -7.29 -17.52
CA ARG A 220 8.28 -8.43 -17.31
C ARG A 220 9.46 -8.12 -16.40
N GLU A 221 9.92 -6.87 -16.33
CA GLU A 221 11.10 -6.46 -15.56
C GLU A 221 10.91 -6.62 -14.05
N ALA A 222 9.73 -6.30 -13.51
CA ALA A 222 9.46 -6.39 -12.07
C ALA A 222 9.39 -7.86 -11.59
N LEU A 223 8.72 -8.71 -12.37
CA LEU A 223 8.64 -10.15 -12.10
C LEU A 223 10.02 -10.82 -12.17
N GLN A 224 10.81 -10.49 -13.19
CA GLN A 224 12.18 -11.02 -13.32
C GLN A 224 13.09 -10.59 -12.17
N THR A 225 12.97 -9.37 -11.69
CA THR A 225 13.77 -8.88 -10.55
C THR A 225 13.45 -9.65 -9.26
N ILE A 226 12.19 -9.97 -9.03
CA ILE A 226 11.77 -10.77 -7.87
C ILE A 226 12.25 -12.22 -8.01
N VAL A 227 12.00 -12.85 -9.15
CA VAL A 227 12.42 -14.24 -9.42
C VAL A 227 13.94 -14.39 -9.31
N GLN A 228 14.72 -13.45 -9.84
CA GLN A 228 16.18 -13.46 -9.73
C GLN A 228 16.69 -13.29 -8.29
N LYS A 229 15.99 -12.50 -7.46
CA LYS A 229 16.33 -12.36 -6.03
C LYS A 229 16.08 -13.66 -5.25
N PHE A 230 15.01 -14.37 -5.55
CA PHE A 230 14.75 -15.69 -4.94
C PHE A 230 15.75 -16.74 -5.42
N ARG A 231 16.09 -16.76 -6.71
CA ARG A 231 17.07 -17.71 -7.28
C ARG A 231 18.50 -17.51 -6.78
N LYS A 232 18.89 -16.29 -6.37
CA LYS A 232 20.21 -16.03 -5.77
C LYS A 232 20.30 -16.37 -4.28
N ARG A 233 19.17 -16.69 -3.62
CA ARG A 233 19.12 -17.06 -2.21
C ARG A 233 18.90 -18.56 -1.97
N ALA A 234 18.55 -19.32 -2.99
CA ALA A 234 18.51 -20.76 -3.06
C ALA A 234 19.81 -21.31 -3.66
#